data_c6ae84f8c436654608ce802de2321eff
#
_entry.id   c6ae84f8c436654608ce802de2321eff
#
_cell.length_a   1.000
_cell.length_b   1.000
_cell.length_c   1.000
_cell.angle_alpha   90.00
_cell.angle_beta   90.00
_cell.angle_gamma   90.00
#
_symmetry.space_group_name_H-M   'P 1'
#
loop_
_entity.id
_entity.type
_entity.pdbx_description
1 polymer ?
#
loop_
_entity_poly.entity_id
_entity_poly.type
_entity_poly.pdbx_seq_one_letter_code
_entity_poly.pdbx_strand_id
1 'polypeptide(L)'
;IWKYSGGTVSWLRYALLPHRILHQNDFDPFTKTLSINSTRPLQGLYESAVAKEYFYHRDDIGVGNYAMLQYVPFAPLWHHGRATQDVITYSDHHLDPGLDRQLYPLVWARLGSTAVSETLSVFSFVPSDSFLAPMMLRISGSLAGRLAGKEIANKKYREEERQVIHQASALEAANGTASN
;
A
#
# COMPACT_ATOMS: atom_id res chain seq x y z
N ILE A 1 27.85 8.88 -10.00
CA ILE A 1 27.05 9.99 -10.61
C ILE A 1 25.59 9.83 -10.18
N TRP A 2 24.94 8.68 -10.37
CA TRP A 2 23.53 8.43 -10.06
C TRP A 2 23.15 8.66 -8.58
N LYS A 3 24.07 8.35 -7.65
CA LYS A 3 23.85 8.54 -6.20
C LYS A 3 23.65 10.02 -5.83
N TYR A 4 24.33 10.92 -6.54
CA TYR A 4 24.23 12.36 -6.29
C TYR A 4 23.01 12.99 -7.00
N SER A 5 22.66 12.51 -8.21
CA SER A 5 21.47 13.03 -8.92
C SER A 5 20.17 12.64 -8.23
N GLY A 6 20.05 11.39 -7.73
CA GLY A 6 18.90 10.96 -6.93
C GLY A 6 18.78 11.76 -5.63
N GLY A 7 19.91 11.96 -4.92
CA GLY A 7 19.94 12.77 -3.70
C GLY A 7 19.54 14.22 -3.93
N THR A 8 19.95 14.84 -5.04
CA THR A 8 19.59 16.23 -5.39
C THR A 8 18.09 16.35 -5.69
N VAL A 9 17.51 15.40 -6.42
CA VAL A 9 16.07 15.38 -6.72
C VAL A 9 15.26 15.18 -5.44
N SER A 10 15.66 14.25 -4.58
CA SER A 10 15.04 14.04 -3.27
C SER A 10 15.15 15.28 -2.38
N TRP A 11 16.30 15.94 -2.35
CA TRP A 11 16.51 17.16 -1.60
C TRP A 11 15.63 18.30 -2.12
N LEU A 12 15.54 18.48 -3.44
CA LEU A 12 14.65 19.46 -4.07
C LEU A 12 13.17 19.16 -3.75
N ARG A 13 12.78 17.89 -3.84
CA ARG A 13 11.44 17.44 -3.45
C ARG A 13 11.16 17.72 -1.98
N TYR A 14 12.13 17.47 -1.10
CA TYR A 14 12.03 17.70 0.33
C TYR A 14 12.01 19.20 0.69
N ALA A 15 12.79 20.03 -0.02
CA ALA A 15 12.91 21.45 0.24
C ALA A 15 11.76 22.27 -0.36
N LEU A 16 11.24 21.88 -1.54
CA LEU A 16 10.25 22.64 -2.30
C LEU A 16 8.82 22.17 -2.08
N LEU A 17 8.61 20.90 -1.67
CA LEU A 17 7.26 20.40 -1.44
C LEU A 17 6.91 20.47 0.05
N PRO A 18 5.69 20.89 0.40
CA PRO A 18 5.25 21.06 1.78
C PRO A 18 4.97 19.72 2.48
N HIS A 19 5.79 18.67 2.25
CA HIS A 19 5.66 17.38 2.92
C HIS A 19 5.66 17.52 4.44
N ARG A 20 6.43 18.47 4.98
CA ARG A 20 6.39 18.84 6.40
C ARG A 20 5.05 19.45 6.84
N ILE A 21 4.35 20.13 5.94
CA ILE A 21 3.08 20.80 6.24
C ILE A 21 1.92 19.80 6.17
N LEU A 22 1.98 18.83 5.25
CA LEU A 22 0.90 17.86 5.03
C LEU A 22 0.95 16.66 5.98
N HIS A 23 1.99 16.53 6.82
CA HIS A 23 2.14 15.43 7.80
C HIS A 23 1.78 14.06 7.21
N GLN A 24 2.29 13.75 6.02
CA GLN A 24 2.06 12.46 5.37
C GLN A 24 3.10 11.45 5.82
N ASN A 25 2.65 10.20 6.00
CA ASN A 25 3.58 9.08 6.11
C ASN A 25 4.17 8.84 4.72
N ASP A 26 5.50 8.75 4.64
CA ASP A 26 6.21 8.55 3.38
C ASP A 26 7.56 7.87 3.62
N PHE A 27 7.98 7.04 2.69
CA PHE A 27 9.31 6.45 2.67
C PHE A 27 10.11 6.99 1.49
N ASP A 28 11.27 7.59 1.76
CA ASP A 28 12.22 8.02 0.74
C ASP A 28 13.38 7.02 0.61
N PRO A 29 13.46 6.26 -0.49
CA PRO A 29 14.50 5.25 -0.68
C PRO A 29 15.89 5.84 -0.89
N PHE A 30 16.01 7.11 -1.33
CA PHE A 30 17.30 7.76 -1.56
C PHE A 30 17.94 8.24 -0.27
N THR A 31 17.16 8.84 0.60
CA THR A 31 17.61 9.28 1.93
C THR A 31 17.48 8.19 2.98
N LYS A 32 16.79 7.08 2.66
CA LYS A 32 16.47 5.98 3.57
C LYS A 32 15.70 6.45 4.80
N THR A 33 14.86 7.44 4.62
CA THR A 33 14.10 8.06 5.69
C THR A 33 12.65 7.61 5.62
N LEU A 34 12.15 7.06 6.73
CA LEU A 34 10.74 6.75 6.93
C LEU A 34 10.14 7.82 7.84
N SER A 35 9.22 8.60 7.30
CA SER A 35 8.46 9.60 8.06
C SER A 35 7.12 9.00 8.49
N ILE A 36 6.86 8.92 9.80
CA ILE A 36 5.62 8.36 10.34
C ILE A 36 4.86 9.44 11.08
N ASN A 37 3.59 9.60 10.73
CA ASN A 37 2.65 10.44 11.46
C ASN A 37 1.78 9.56 12.37
N SER A 38 1.84 9.80 13.67
CA SER A 38 1.11 9.04 14.68
C SER A 38 -0.42 9.13 14.54
N THR A 39 -0.94 10.15 13.84
CA THR A 39 -2.39 10.29 13.61
C THR A 39 -2.93 9.34 12.54
N ARG A 40 -2.05 8.65 11.80
CA ARG A 40 -2.43 7.73 10.71
C ARG A 40 -1.64 6.42 10.80
N PRO A 41 -1.87 5.61 11.84
CA PRO A 41 -1.04 4.44 12.12
C PRO A 41 -1.08 3.37 11.00
N LEU A 42 -2.24 3.14 10.38
CA LEU A 42 -2.37 2.18 9.27
C LEU A 42 -1.59 2.61 8.02
N GLN A 43 -1.53 3.91 7.75
CA GLN A 43 -0.69 4.43 6.68
C GLN A 43 0.80 4.26 7.03
N GLY A 44 1.18 4.49 8.29
CA GLY A 44 2.54 4.25 8.78
C GLY A 44 2.95 2.78 8.64
N LEU A 45 2.05 1.85 8.95
CA LEU A 45 2.26 0.42 8.76
C LEU A 45 2.55 0.08 7.29
N TYR A 46 1.77 0.64 6.36
CA TYR A 46 1.99 0.45 4.93
C TYR A 46 3.35 0.99 4.46
N GLU A 47 3.70 2.22 4.83
CA GLU A 47 5.00 2.81 4.46
C GLU A 47 6.18 2.05 5.11
N SER A 48 5.97 1.46 6.27
CA SER A 48 6.97 0.59 6.91
C SER A 48 7.19 -0.71 6.11
N ALA A 49 6.13 -1.29 5.53
CA ALA A 49 6.26 -2.45 4.66
C ALA A 49 6.96 -2.09 3.34
N VAL A 50 6.68 -0.93 2.77
CA VAL A 50 7.40 -0.39 1.60
C VAL A 50 8.89 -0.23 1.91
N ALA A 51 9.23 0.32 3.08
CA ALA A 51 10.61 0.46 3.53
C ALA A 51 11.28 -0.92 3.74
N LYS A 52 10.57 -1.88 4.35
CA LYS A 52 11.06 -3.26 4.55
C LYS A 52 11.42 -3.91 3.23
N GLU A 53 10.52 -3.86 2.23
CA GLU A 53 10.78 -4.41 0.89
C GLU A 53 12.02 -3.75 0.25
N TYR A 54 12.19 -2.45 0.40
CA TYR A 54 13.38 -1.75 -0.05
C TYR A 54 14.66 -2.30 0.62
N PHE A 55 14.65 -2.45 1.94
CA PHE A 55 15.82 -2.94 2.68
C PHE A 55 16.12 -4.41 2.40
N TYR A 56 15.11 -5.23 2.11
CA TYR A 56 15.28 -6.65 1.78
C TYR A 56 16.00 -6.84 0.43
N HIS A 57 15.61 -6.08 -0.58
CA HIS A 57 16.16 -6.24 -1.93
C HIS A 57 17.40 -5.39 -2.25
N ARG A 58 17.75 -4.44 -1.40
CA ARG A 58 18.86 -3.51 -1.65
C ARG A 58 20.20 -4.22 -1.77
N ASP A 59 20.41 -5.28 -1.01
CA ASP A 59 21.70 -5.97 -0.93
C ASP A 59 21.91 -6.89 -2.14
N ASP A 60 20.83 -7.42 -2.71
CA ASP A 60 20.85 -8.26 -3.92
C ASP A 60 21.10 -7.44 -5.19
N ILE A 61 20.46 -6.28 -5.31
CA ILE A 61 20.45 -5.44 -6.53
C ILE A 61 21.44 -4.27 -6.41
N GLY A 62 21.87 -3.96 -5.19
CA GLY A 62 22.70 -2.79 -4.87
C GLY A 62 21.87 -1.55 -4.54
N VAL A 63 22.30 -0.86 -3.49
CA VAL A 63 21.56 0.23 -2.79
C VAL A 63 21.07 1.34 -3.75
N GLY A 64 21.88 1.72 -4.74
CA GLY A 64 21.50 2.77 -5.69
C GLY A 64 20.63 2.25 -6.83
N ASN A 65 20.84 1.03 -7.27
CA ASN A 65 20.13 0.43 -8.39
C ASN A 65 18.68 0.12 -8.02
N TYR A 66 18.44 -0.38 -6.82
CA TYR A 66 17.07 -0.66 -6.36
C TYR A 66 16.23 0.63 -6.25
N ALA A 67 16.80 1.72 -5.74
CA ALA A 67 16.13 3.01 -5.72
C ALA A 67 15.79 3.51 -7.14
N MET A 68 16.65 3.22 -8.12
CA MET A 68 16.42 3.57 -9.52
C MET A 68 15.32 2.74 -10.18
N LEU A 69 15.00 1.55 -9.66
CA LEU A 69 13.86 0.76 -10.16
C LEU A 69 12.53 1.50 -10.06
N GLN A 70 12.40 2.47 -9.16
CA GLN A 70 11.19 3.31 -9.07
C GLN A 70 10.92 4.14 -10.34
N TYR A 71 11.92 4.31 -11.19
CA TYR A 71 11.78 5.00 -12.49
C TYR A 71 11.57 4.03 -13.65
N VAL A 72 11.64 2.73 -13.40
CA VAL A 72 11.33 1.71 -14.41
C VAL A 72 9.81 1.46 -14.40
N PRO A 73 9.14 1.55 -15.55
CA PRO A 73 7.70 1.31 -15.63
C PRO A 73 7.30 -0.02 -14.98
N PHE A 74 6.22 -0.01 -14.24
CA PHE A 74 5.65 -1.13 -13.48
C PHE A 74 6.48 -1.66 -12.29
N ALA A 75 7.75 -1.27 -12.12
CA ALA A 75 8.53 -1.67 -10.96
C ALA A 75 7.96 -1.11 -9.64
N PRO A 76 7.50 0.15 -9.56
CA PRO A 76 6.79 0.65 -8.40
C PRO A 76 5.52 -0.16 -8.09
N LEU A 77 4.75 -0.57 -9.11
CA LEU A 77 3.55 -1.37 -8.92
C LEU A 77 3.87 -2.74 -8.31
N TRP A 78 4.92 -3.41 -8.79
CA TRP A 78 5.40 -4.66 -8.20
C TRP A 78 5.82 -4.47 -6.74
N HIS A 79 6.61 -3.45 -6.45
CA HIS A 79 7.08 -3.13 -5.11
C HIS A 79 5.91 -2.84 -4.15
N HIS A 80 4.98 -1.99 -4.55
CA HIS A 80 3.77 -1.70 -3.77
C HIS A 80 2.84 -2.91 -3.63
N GLY A 81 2.79 -3.80 -4.63
CA GLY A 81 2.05 -5.06 -4.55
C GLY A 81 2.60 -5.98 -3.46
N ARG A 82 3.93 -6.12 -3.38
CA ARG A 82 4.62 -6.89 -2.33
C ARG A 82 4.37 -6.29 -0.95
N ALA A 83 4.56 -4.99 -0.80
CA ALA A 83 4.28 -4.29 0.45
C ALA A 83 2.81 -4.45 0.89
N THR A 84 1.86 -4.40 -0.05
CA THR A 84 0.44 -4.65 0.21
C THR A 84 0.22 -6.05 0.76
N GLN A 85 0.82 -7.08 0.14
CA GLN A 85 0.72 -8.47 0.60
C GLN A 85 1.28 -8.64 2.02
N ASP A 86 2.45 -8.06 2.29
CA ASP A 86 3.08 -8.10 3.61
C ASP A 86 2.19 -7.48 4.69
N VAL A 87 1.61 -6.33 4.40
CA VAL A 87 0.73 -5.62 5.34
C VAL A 87 -0.54 -6.40 5.60
N ILE A 88 -1.16 -7.00 4.58
CA ILE A 88 -2.36 -7.83 4.73
C ILE A 88 -2.02 -9.07 5.57
N THR A 89 -0.92 -9.76 5.27
CA THR A 89 -0.48 -10.93 6.06
C THR A 89 -0.21 -10.57 7.53
N TYR A 90 0.41 -9.41 7.77
CA TYR A 90 0.63 -8.92 9.12
C TYR A 90 -0.68 -8.61 9.84
N SER A 91 -1.63 -7.97 9.16
CA SER A 91 -2.90 -7.59 9.75
C SER A 91 -3.75 -8.79 10.15
N ASP A 92 -3.76 -9.84 9.35
CA ASP A 92 -4.50 -11.09 9.63
C ASP A 92 -4.08 -11.76 10.95
N HIS A 93 -2.86 -11.50 11.41
CA HIS A 93 -2.31 -12.13 12.61
C HIS A 93 -2.20 -11.20 13.82
N HIS A 94 -2.19 -9.87 13.63
CA HIS A 94 -1.76 -8.93 14.66
C HIS A 94 -2.73 -7.76 14.89
N LEU A 95 -3.66 -7.51 13.98
CA LEU A 95 -4.60 -6.40 14.13
C LEU A 95 -5.98 -6.86 14.61
N ASP A 96 -6.64 -5.95 15.32
CA ASP A 96 -8.06 -6.11 15.61
C ASP A 96 -8.88 -6.11 14.32
N PRO A 97 -9.98 -6.88 14.24
CA PRO A 97 -10.84 -6.94 13.05
C PRO A 97 -11.32 -5.58 12.55
N GLY A 98 -11.50 -4.61 13.47
CA GLY A 98 -11.91 -3.24 13.11
C GLY A 98 -10.82 -2.45 12.39
N LEU A 99 -9.56 -2.62 12.78
CA LEU A 99 -8.40 -1.98 12.12
C LEU A 99 -8.07 -2.69 10.81
N ASP A 100 -8.13 -4.02 10.79
CA ASP A 100 -7.94 -4.81 9.59
C ASP A 100 -8.95 -4.40 8.50
N ARG A 101 -10.23 -4.28 8.84
CA ARG A 101 -11.27 -3.80 7.90
C ARG A 101 -10.97 -2.42 7.32
N GLN A 102 -10.34 -1.51 8.07
CA GLN A 102 -9.95 -0.18 7.59
C GLN A 102 -8.69 -0.22 6.72
N LEU A 103 -7.82 -1.20 6.92
CA LEU A 103 -6.57 -1.35 6.19
C LEU A 103 -6.79 -1.67 4.71
N TYR A 104 -7.70 -2.60 4.39
CA TYR A 104 -7.96 -3.03 3.01
C TYR A 104 -8.26 -1.86 2.05
N PRO A 105 -9.22 -0.98 2.33
CA PRO A 105 -9.48 0.17 1.45
C PRO A 105 -8.27 1.10 1.30
N LEU A 106 -7.43 1.20 2.31
CA LEU A 106 -6.25 2.06 2.28
C LEU A 106 -5.17 1.49 1.36
N VAL A 107 -4.80 0.21 1.54
CA VAL A 107 -3.74 -0.41 0.74
C VAL A 107 -4.15 -0.57 -0.72
N TRP A 108 -5.40 -0.92 -0.98
CA TRP A 108 -5.93 -1.02 -2.34
C TRP A 108 -6.07 0.34 -3.03
N ALA A 109 -6.38 1.42 -2.29
CA ALA A 109 -6.36 2.78 -2.83
C ALA A 109 -4.95 3.19 -3.28
N ARG A 110 -3.93 2.85 -2.51
CA ARG A 110 -2.53 3.08 -2.87
C ARG A 110 -2.15 2.29 -4.11
N LEU A 111 -2.43 1.00 -4.12
CA LEU A 111 -2.14 0.14 -5.27
C LEU A 111 -2.85 0.63 -6.54
N GLY A 112 -4.13 1.00 -6.45
CA GLY A 112 -4.90 1.52 -7.57
C GLY A 112 -4.34 2.84 -8.11
N SER A 113 -3.93 3.77 -7.24
CA SER A 113 -3.31 5.03 -7.68
C SER A 113 -1.96 4.79 -8.35
N THR A 114 -1.16 3.84 -7.85
CA THR A 114 0.12 3.45 -8.46
C THR A 114 -0.09 2.80 -9.81
N ALA A 115 -1.04 1.87 -9.93
CA ALA A 115 -1.36 1.19 -11.19
C ALA A 115 -1.74 2.19 -12.30
N VAL A 116 -2.60 3.15 -11.98
CA VAL A 116 -2.98 4.21 -12.92
C VAL A 116 -1.78 5.10 -13.26
N SER A 117 -0.98 5.46 -12.26
CA SER A 117 0.23 6.27 -12.46
C SER A 117 1.21 5.61 -13.43
N GLU A 118 1.48 4.31 -13.23
CA GLU A 118 2.40 3.54 -14.06
C GLU A 118 1.86 3.36 -15.49
N THR A 119 0.57 3.06 -15.60
CA THR A 119 -0.07 2.97 -16.92
C THR A 119 0.06 4.28 -17.68
N LEU A 120 -0.19 5.41 -17.04
CA LEU A 120 -0.03 6.72 -17.66
C LEU A 120 1.42 7.01 -18.05
N SER A 121 2.39 6.63 -17.22
CA SER A 121 3.80 6.87 -17.51
C SER A 121 4.26 6.19 -18.81
N VAL A 122 3.69 5.02 -19.11
CA VAL A 122 3.98 4.25 -20.32
C VAL A 122 3.24 4.79 -21.56
N PHE A 123 1.98 5.19 -21.36
CA PHE A 123 1.14 5.65 -22.48
C PHE A 123 1.15 7.16 -22.71
N SER A 124 1.81 7.94 -21.82
CA SER A 124 1.90 9.40 -21.94
C SER A 124 2.95 9.85 -22.96
N PHE A 125 2.82 9.40 -24.20
CA PHE A 125 3.30 10.18 -25.34
C PHE A 125 2.37 11.38 -25.65
N VAL A 126 1.35 11.61 -24.85
CA VAL A 126 0.46 12.75 -24.97
C VAL A 126 1.15 13.95 -24.31
N PRO A 127 1.56 14.97 -25.06
CA PRO A 127 1.97 16.23 -24.47
C PRO A 127 0.75 16.79 -23.72
N SER A 128 0.68 16.53 -22.44
CA SER A 128 -0.40 17.03 -21.61
C SER A 128 -0.02 18.43 -21.13
N ASP A 129 -0.43 19.45 -21.87
CA ASP A 129 -0.41 20.84 -21.39
C ASP A 129 -1.29 21.05 -20.14
N SER A 130 -2.01 20.00 -19.70
CA SER A 130 -2.84 20.05 -18.53
C SER A 130 -2.28 19.21 -17.38
N PHE A 131 -1.86 19.87 -16.31
CA PHE A 131 -1.52 19.23 -15.04
C PHE A 131 -2.71 18.47 -14.41
N LEU A 132 -3.94 18.85 -14.75
CA LEU A 132 -5.16 18.33 -14.14
C LEU A 132 -5.48 16.88 -14.55
N ALA A 133 -5.23 16.48 -15.80
CA ALA A 133 -5.58 15.17 -16.30
C ALA A 133 -4.86 14.02 -15.55
N PRO A 134 -3.52 14.04 -15.36
CA PRO A 134 -2.83 13.04 -14.56
C PRO A 134 -3.30 13.00 -13.10
N MET A 135 -3.60 14.16 -12.52
CA MET A 135 -4.10 14.24 -11.15
C MET A 135 -5.48 13.59 -11.01
N MET A 136 -6.42 13.89 -11.90
CA MET A 136 -7.77 13.30 -11.89
C MET A 136 -7.73 11.79 -12.09
N LEU A 137 -6.85 11.30 -12.96
CA LEU A 137 -6.69 9.87 -13.18
C LEU A 137 -6.09 9.14 -11.96
N ARG A 138 -5.13 9.74 -11.26
CA ARG A 138 -4.63 9.20 -9.99
C ARG A 138 -5.71 9.13 -8.92
N ILE A 139 -6.53 10.16 -8.82
CA ILE A 139 -7.67 10.19 -7.89
C ILE A 139 -8.67 9.09 -8.25
N SER A 140 -9.02 8.91 -9.53
CA SER A 140 -9.94 7.85 -9.96
C SER A 140 -9.39 6.47 -9.67
N GLY A 141 -8.09 6.23 -9.92
CA GLY A 141 -7.42 4.97 -9.58
C GLY A 141 -7.43 4.69 -8.07
N SER A 142 -7.19 5.72 -7.26
CA SER A 142 -7.28 5.61 -5.80
C SER A 142 -8.69 5.30 -5.32
N LEU A 143 -9.72 5.94 -5.90
CA LEU A 143 -11.12 5.68 -5.58
C LEU A 143 -11.54 4.26 -5.99
N ALA A 144 -11.19 3.83 -7.19
CA ALA A 144 -11.48 2.48 -7.68
C ALA A 144 -10.80 1.42 -6.78
N GLY A 145 -9.53 1.60 -6.45
CA GLY A 145 -8.80 0.74 -5.53
C GLY A 145 -9.47 0.71 -4.14
N ARG A 146 -9.87 1.86 -3.62
CA ARG A 146 -10.56 1.95 -2.33
C ARG A 146 -11.88 1.19 -2.30
N LEU A 147 -12.67 1.28 -3.38
CA LEU A 147 -13.93 0.54 -3.52
C LEU A 147 -13.67 -0.96 -3.60
N ALA A 148 -12.71 -1.38 -4.42
CA ALA A 148 -12.29 -2.78 -4.50
C ALA A 148 -11.82 -3.33 -3.15
N GLY A 149 -10.97 -2.60 -2.44
CA GLY A 149 -10.51 -3.00 -1.11
C GLY A 149 -11.64 -3.11 -0.08
N LYS A 150 -12.62 -2.21 -0.14
CA LYS A 150 -13.81 -2.28 0.72
C LYS A 150 -14.66 -3.52 0.42
N GLU A 151 -14.82 -3.88 -0.85
CA GLU A 151 -15.57 -5.07 -1.24
C GLU A 151 -14.84 -6.36 -0.83
N ILE A 152 -13.53 -6.41 -1.02
CA ILE A 152 -12.68 -7.54 -0.56
C ILE A 152 -12.79 -7.71 0.96
N ALA A 153 -12.66 -6.63 1.73
CA ALA A 153 -12.82 -6.66 3.17
C ALA A 153 -14.21 -7.21 3.56
N ASN A 154 -15.27 -6.67 2.96
CA ASN A 154 -16.63 -7.10 3.26
C ASN A 154 -16.87 -8.59 2.93
N LYS A 155 -16.27 -9.08 1.85
CA LYS A 155 -16.36 -10.50 1.47
C LYS A 155 -15.65 -11.39 2.50
N LYS A 156 -14.42 -11.03 2.88
CA LYS A 156 -13.64 -11.76 3.90
C LYS A 156 -14.43 -11.89 5.20
N TYR A 157 -14.92 -10.77 5.74
CA TYR A 157 -15.66 -10.79 7.01
C TYR A 157 -16.97 -11.54 6.95
N ARG A 158 -17.69 -11.51 5.84
CA ARG A 158 -18.89 -12.34 5.67
C ARG A 158 -18.56 -13.83 5.62
N GLU A 159 -17.42 -14.22 5.08
CA GLU A 159 -16.97 -15.61 5.07
C GLU A 159 -16.55 -16.07 6.46
N GLU A 160 -15.83 -15.25 7.21
CA GLU A 160 -15.45 -15.52 8.61
C GLU A 160 -16.69 -15.67 9.52
N GLU A 161 -17.65 -14.77 9.42
CA GLU A 161 -18.90 -14.84 10.16
C GLU A 161 -19.68 -16.12 9.88
N ARG A 162 -19.77 -16.53 8.60
CA ARG A 162 -20.39 -17.80 8.22
C ARG A 162 -19.66 -19.01 8.83
N GLN A 163 -18.35 -19.01 8.87
CA GLN A 163 -17.56 -20.09 9.46
C GLN A 163 -17.81 -20.19 10.95
N VAL A 164 -17.85 -19.07 11.67
CA VAL A 164 -18.16 -19.04 13.10
C VAL A 164 -19.56 -19.60 13.39
N ILE A 165 -20.56 -19.20 12.61
CA ILE A 165 -21.93 -19.72 12.75
C ILE A 165 -21.97 -21.23 12.49
N HIS A 166 -21.29 -21.72 11.45
CA HIS A 166 -21.22 -23.16 11.17
C HIS A 166 -20.53 -23.95 12.30
N GLN A 167 -19.45 -23.43 12.85
CA GLN A 167 -18.76 -24.06 13.96
C GLN A 167 -19.62 -24.09 15.21
N ALA A 168 -20.30 -23.01 15.53
CA ALA A 168 -21.22 -22.95 16.67
C ALA A 168 -22.34 -23.97 16.54
N SER A 169 -23.00 -24.06 15.39
CA SER A 169 -24.07 -25.02 15.13
C SER A 169 -23.60 -26.48 15.17
N ALA A 170 -22.36 -26.76 14.71
CA ALA A 170 -21.77 -28.08 14.77
C ALA A 170 -21.48 -28.52 16.25
N LEU A 171 -21.01 -27.58 17.07
CA LEU A 171 -20.78 -27.83 18.49
C LEU A 171 -22.10 -28.08 19.28
N GLU A 172 -23.15 -27.32 18.96
CA GLU A 172 -24.46 -27.54 19.55
C GLU A 172 -25.02 -28.92 19.18
N ALA A 173 -24.91 -29.33 17.93
CA ALA A 173 -25.34 -30.65 17.48
C ALA A 173 -24.56 -31.78 18.18
N ALA A 174 -23.24 -31.63 18.35
CA ALA A 174 -22.41 -32.61 19.06
C ALA A 174 -22.78 -32.73 20.54
N ASN A 175 -23.05 -31.62 21.21
CA ASN A 175 -23.44 -31.63 22.63
C ASN A 175 -24.85 -32.19 22.84
N GLY A 176 -25.77 -31.92 21.91
CA GLY A 176 -27.14 -32.44 21.97
C GLY A 176 -27.22 -33.96 21.81
N THR A 177 -26.28 -34.59 21.09
CA THR A 177 -26.20 -36.06 20.92
C THR A 177 -25.54 -36.76 22.12
N ALA A 178 -24.76 -36.04 22.92
CA ALA A 178 -24.07 -36.61 24.09
C ALA A 178 -24.96 -36.64 25.36
N SER A 179 -26.14 -36.02 25.34
CA SER A 179 -27.06 -35.94 26.49
C SER A 179 -28.24 -36.90 26.44
N ASN A 180 -28.34 -37.74 25.41
CA ASN A 180 -29.32 -38.82 25.28
C ASN A 180 -28.64 -40.18 25.45
#